data_3176f785dfc655fff6e7d5c3db6b2044
#
_entry.id   3176f785dfc655fff6e7d5c3db6b2044
#
_cell.length_a   1.000
_cell.length_b   1.000
_cell.length_c   1.000
_cell.angle_alpha   90.00
_cell.angle_beta   90.00
_cell.angle_gamma   90.00
#
_symmetry.space_group_name_H-M   'P 1'
#
loop_
_entity.id
_entity.type
_entity.pdbx_description
1 polymer ?
#
loop_
_entity_poly.entity_id
_entity_poly.type
_entity_poly.pdbx_seq_one_letter_code
_entity_poly.pdbx_strand_id
1 'polypeptide(L)'
;LQNSATLLTKQVSYNERSFQIWQKEKFLLQGAGKKILSHCSLELAQLNCYSTAEPFAYFASTRAVPQKLLIIENKDTFFSMRKHLLAGNSQLLGENISTIIYGAGKRVVSYFQEFNASAEPYMLADGNELLYFGDLDYEGIGIYETLAEGFAEQGEIKPFIPAYLAMLAKAGDYK
;
A
#
# COMPACT_ATOMS: atom_id res chain seq x y z
N LEU A 1 -6.21 -13.45 36.82
CA LEU A 1 -5.16 -13.79 35.86
C LEU A 1 -5.66 -14.95 35.02
N GLN A 2 -6.28 -14.66 33.89
CA GLN A 2 -6.60 -15.67 32.88
C GLN A 2 -5.29 -16.32 32.42
N ASN A 3 -5.33 -17.63 32.29
CA ASN A 3 -4.20 -18.53 32.05
C ASN A 3 -3.32 -17.99 30.87
N SER A 4 -2.13 -17.48 31.17
CA SER A 4 -1.23 -16.89 30.17
C SER A 4 -0.86 -17.85 29.03
N ALA A 5 -0.86 -19.16 29.29
CA ALA A 5 -0.63 -20.18 28.28
C ALA A 5 -1.71 -20.20 27.19
N THR A 6 -2.96 -19.93 27.52
CA THR A 6 -4.08 -19.89 26.57
C THR A 6 -4.09 -18.59 25.74
N LEU A 7 -3.59 -17.52 26.32
CA LEU A 7 -3.59 -16.20 25.69
C LEU A 7 -2.61 -16.12 24.49
N LEU A 8 -1.51 -16.85 24.54
CA LEU A 8 -0.48 -16.85 23.49
C LEU A 8 -0.66 -17.93 22.42
N THR A 9 -1.70 -18.76 22.49
CA THR A 9 -1.93 -19.84 21.52
C THR A 9 -2.35 -19.33 20.14
N LYS A 10 -3.11 -18.22 20.11
CA LYS A 10 -3.60 -17.61 18.87
C LYS A 10 -2.74 -16.41 18.50
N GLN A 11 -2.28 -16.36 17.26
CA GLN A 11 -1.64 -15.16 16.73
C GLN A 11 -2.67 -14.06 16.49
N VAL A 12 -2.38 -12.82 16.93
CA VAL A 12 -3.24 -11.66 16.81
C VAL A 12 -2.42 -10.41 16.49
N SER A 13 -3.06 -9.30 16.13
CA SER A 13 -2.35 -8.04 15.92
C SER A 13 -1.75 -7.49 17.23
N TYR A 14 -0.75 -6.61 17.11
CA TYR A 14 -0.15 -5.93 18.27
C TYR A 14 -1.19 -5.20 19.12
N ASN A 15 -2.17 -4.56 18.49
CA ASN A 15 -3.19 -3.81 19.20
C ASN A 15 -4.16 -4.74 19.96
N GLU A 16 -4.57 -5.85 19.34
CA GLU A 16 -5.39 -6.87 19.99
C GLU A 16 -4.63 -7.51 21.15
N ARG A 17 -3.36 -7.87 20.98
CA ARG A 17 -2.53 -8.42 22.06
C ARG A 17 -2.36 -7.42 23.20
N SER A 18 -2.12 -6.16 22.86
CA SER A 18 -2.05 -5.07 23.83
C SER A 18 -3.34 -4.95 24.64
N PHE A 19 -4.49 -5.00 23.98
CA PHE A 19 -5.80 -4.96 24.65
C PHE A 19 -6.03 -6.18 25.53
N GLN A 20 -5.69 -7.39 25.06
CA GLN A 20 -5.85 -8.62 25.84
C GLN A 20 -5.06 -8.61 27.16
N ILE A 21 -3.88 -7.98 27.18
CA ILE A 21 -3.01 -7.95 28.36
C ILE A 21 -3.31 -6.73 29.26
N TRP A 22 -3.46 -5.54 28.68
CA TRP A 22 -3.54 -4.27 29.42
C TRP A 22 -4.88 -3.55 29.33
N GLN A 23 -5.84 -4.08 28.58
CA GLN A 23 -7.12 -3.41 28.26
C GLN A 23 -6.93 -2.05 27.56
N LYS A 24 -5.79 -1.89 26.87
CA LYS A 24 -5.41 -0.69 26.11
C LYS A 24 -4.76 -1.11 24.79
N GLU A 25 -5.41 -0.80 23.68
CA GLU A 25 -5.00 -1.26 22.34
C GLU A 25 -3.56 -0.87 21.96
N LYS A 26 -3.18 0.36 22.19
CA LYS A 26 -1.88 0.91 21.73
C LYS A 26 -0.77 0.87 22.79
N PHE A 27 -1.03 0.31 23.96
CA PHE A 27 -0.08 0.37 25.08
C PHE A 27 1.25 -0.33 24.75
N LEU A 28 1.19 -1.48 24.09
CA LEU A 28 2.37 -2.28 23.77
C LEU A 28 3.43 -1.52 22.94
N LEU A 29 2.97 -0.68 22.01
CA LEU A 29 3.84 0.09 21.10
C LEU A 29 4.16 1.49 21.62
N GLN A 30 3.59 1.91 22.77
CA GLN A 30 3.88 3.18 23.42
C GLN A 30 5.07 3.09 24.36
N GLY A 31 5.62 4.25 24.77
CA GLY A 31 6.83 4.33 25.59
C GLY A 31 6.82 3.47 26.85
N ALA A 32 5.67 3.39 27.55
CA ALA A 32 5.54 2.55 28.77
C ALA A 32 5.56 1.05 28.44
N GLY A 33 4.84 0.62 27.42
CA GLY A 33 4.83 -0.78 26.97
C GLY A 33 6.20 -1.23 26.47
N LYS A 34 6.87 -0.41 25.65
CA LYS A 34 8.24 -0.68 25.19
C LYS A 34 9.23 -0.81 26.35
N LYS A 35 9.11 0.02 27.38
CA LYS A 35 9.95 -0.09 28.60
C LYS A 35 9.71 -1.40 29.34
N ILE A 36 8.45 -1.84 29.47
CA ILE A 36 8.13 -3.12 30.12
C ILE A 36 8.74 -4.28 29.33
N LEU A 37 8.57 -4.31 28.00
CA LEU A 37 9.19 -5.34 27.14
C LEU A 37 10.71 -5.39 27.33
N SER A 38 11.36 -4.23 27.29
CA SER A 38 12.80 -4.12 27.50
C SER A 38 13.25 -4.62 28.87
N HIS A 39 12.56 -4.23 29.95
CA HIS A 39 12.88 -4.68 31.31
C HIS A 39 12.68 -6.19 31.51
N CYS A 40 11.70 -6.78 30.80
CA CYS A 40 11.44 -8.20 30.86
C CYS A 40 12.27 -9.00 29.83
N SER A 41 13.12 -8.34 29.05
CA SER A 41 13.86 -8.96 27.94
C SER A 41 12.95 -9.74 26.98
N LEU A 42 11.74 -9.20 26.72
CA LEU A 42 10.74 -9.79 25.84
C LEU A 42 10.73 -9.09 24.49
N GLU A 43 10.77 -9.90 23.45
CA GLU A 43 10.54 -9.45 22.07
C GLU A 43 9.06 -9.59 21.69
N LEU A 44 8.60 -8.76 20.74
CA LEU A 44 7.21 -8.80 20.25
C LEU A 44 6.83 -10.17 19.67
N ALA A 45 7.77 -10.85 19.04
CA ALA A 45 7.57 -12.21 18.50
C ALA A 45 7.16 -13.23 19.57
N GLN A 46 7.68 -13.08 20.80
CA GLN A 46 7.38 -13.97 21.93
C GLN A 46 5.94 -13.78 22.45
N LEU A 47 5.31 -12.66 22.11
CA LEU A 47 3.91 -12.40 22.42
C LEU A 47 2.94 -12.98 21.38
N ASN A 48 3.45 -13.73 20.40
CA ASN A 48 2.68 -14.32 19.29
C ASN A 48 1.73 -13.29 18.66
N CYS A 49 2.28 -12.14 18.26
CA CYS A 49 1.54 -11.06 17.61
C CYS A 49 2.29 -10.51 16.39
N TYR A 50 1.55 -9.89 15.47
CA TYR A 50 2.05 -9.37 14.22
C TYR A 50 1.69 -7.90 14.02
N SER A 51 2.48 -7.20 13.20
CA SER A 51 2.13 -5.85 12.73
C SER A 51 1.05 -5.94 11.67
N THR A 52 0.10 -5.03 11.72
CA THR A 52 -0.87 -4.84 10.65
C THR A 52 -0.38 -3.75 9.72
N ALA A 53 -0.34 -4.05 8.42
CA ALA A 53 -0.04 -3.05 7.39
C ALA A 53 -1.22 -2.05 7.25
N GLU A 54 -0.92 -0.84 6.83
CA GLU A 54 -1.94 0.15 6.48
C GLU A 54 -2.68 -0.30 5.21
N PRO A 55 -4.01 -0.45 5.24
CA PRO A 55 -4.77 -0.84 4.07
C PRO A 55 -4.82 0.31 3.06
N PHE A 56 -4.69 -0.01 1.79
CA PHE A 56 -4.86 0.94 0.70
C PHE A 56 -6.15 0.67 -0.09
N ALA A 57 -6.73 1.73 -0.66
CA ALA A 57 -7.89 1.60 -1.53
C ALA A 57 -7.45 1.18 -2.93
N TYR A 58 -8.15 0.20 -3.51
CA TYR A 58 -7.92 -0.24 -4.88
C TYR A 58 -9.23 -0.63 -5.57
N PHE A 59 -9.18 -0.78 -6.88
CA PHE A 59 -10.24 -1.37 -7.67
C PHE A 59 -9.61 -2.31 -8.72
N ALA A 60 -10.19 -3.49 -8.87
CA ALA A 60 -9.79 -4.46 -9.89
C ALA A 60 -11.00 -4.87 -10.74
N SER A 61 -10.87 -4.76 -12.06
CA SER A 61 -11.87 -5.28 -13.01
C SER A 61 -11.71 -6.79 -13.21
N THR A 62 -10.50 -7.30 -13.04
CA THR A 62 -10.17 -8.73 -13.03
C THR A 62 -8.99 -8.99 -12.11
N ARG A 63 -8.85 -10.24 -11.66
CA ARG A 63 -7.70 -10.74 -10.89
C ARG A 63 -6.82 -11.69 -11.72
N ALA A 64 -7.02 -11.73 -13.04
CA ALA A 64 -6.17 -12.51 -13.93
C ALA A 64 -4.74 -11.97 -13.92
N VAL A 65 -3.77 -12.86 -13.99
CA VAL A 65 -2.33 -12.54 -13.99
C VAL A 65 -1.66 -13.20 -15.21
N PRO A 66 -0.59 -12.61 -15.75
CA PRO A 66 0.02 -11.33 -15.36
C PRO A 66 -0.83 -10.12 -15.77
N GLN A 67 -0.71 -9.00 -15.06
CA GLN A 67 -1.42 -7.78 -15.37
C GLN A 67 -0.61 -6.51 -15.04
N LYS A 68 -1.08 -5.37 -15.52
CA LYS A 68 -0.56 -4.05 -15.14
C LYS A 68 -1.42 -3.47 -14.01
N LEU A 69 -0.76 -3.11 -12.91
CA LEU A 69 -1.34 -2.43 -11.76
C LEU A 69 -0.91 -0.97 -11.81
N LEU A 70 -1.86 -0.04 -11.79
CA LEU A 70 -1.57 1.39 -11.87
C LEU A 70 -1.81 2.07 -10.52
N ILE A 71 -0.75 2.58 -9.93
CA ILE A 71 -0.78 3.42 -8.72
C ILE A 71 -1.10 4.84 -9.15
N ILE A 72 -2.15 5.43 -8.58
CA ILE A 72 -2.64 6.77 -8.92
C ILE A 72 -2.57 7.63 -7.67
N GLU A 73 -1.75 8.68 -7.71
CA GLU A 73 -1.54 9.58 -6.58
C GLU A 73 -2.80 10.39 -6.24
N ASN A 74 -3.40 11.01 -7.27
CA ASN A 74 -4.50 11.94 -7.12
C ASN A 74 -5.86 11.22 -6.97
N LYS A 75 -6.63 11.64 -5.98
CA LYS A 75 -7.93 11.06 -5.64
C LYS A 75 -8.95 11.14 -6.79
N ASP A 76 -9.08 12.31 -7.39
CA ASP A 76 -10.10 12.53 -8.42
C ASP A 76 -9.76 11.76 -9.69
N THR A 77 -8.48 11.65 -10.03
CA THR A 77 -7.99 10.82 -11.12
C THR A 77 -8.27 9.34 -10.85
N PHE A 78 -8.03 8.87 -9.63
CA PHE A 78 -8.37 7.48 -9.23
C PHE A 78 -9.87 7.21 -9.43
N PHE A 79 -10.76 8.08 -8.97
CA PHE A 79 -12.20 7.88 -9.13
C PHE A 79 -12.64 7.96 -10.59
N SER A 80 -12.05 8.84 -11.40
CA SER A 80 -12.33 8.93 -12.84
C SER A 80 -11.93 7.65 -13.58
N MET A 81 -10.73 7.14 -13.33
CA MET A 81 -10.26 5.89 -13.92
C MET A 81 -11.06 4.69 -13.41
N ARG A 82 -11.40 4.65 -12.13
CA ARG A 82 -12.29 3.63 -11.57
C ARG A 82 -13.66 3.62 -12.27
N LYS A 83 -14.26 4.79 -12.51
CA LYS A 83 -15.54 4.90 -13.24
C LYS A 83 -15.41 4.35 -14.67
N HIS A 84 -14.30 4.62 -15.34
CA HIS A 84 -14.02 4.12 -16.68
C HIS A 84 -13.92 2.58 -16.70
N LEU A 85 -13.19 1.99 -15.76
CA LEU A 85 -13.07 0.54 -15.63
C LEU A 85 -14.40 -0.13 -15.24
N LEU A 86 -15.20 0.50 -14.36
CA LEU A 86 -16.55 0.02 -14.00
C LEU A 86 -17.52 0.00 -15.18
N ALA A 87 -17.33 0.86 -16.18
CA ALA A 87 -18.11 0.87 -17.42
C ALA A 87 -17.71 -0.26 -18.40
N GLY A 88 -16.83 -1.17 -17.98
CA GLY A 88 -16.39 -2.32 -18.79
C GLY A 88 -15.20 -2.02 -19.71
N ASN A 89 -14.60 -0.82 -19.63
CA ASN A 89 -13.40 -0.52 -20.40
C ASN A 89 -12.18 -1.06 -19.66
N SER A 90 -11.26 -1.70 -20.40
CA SER A 90 -10.00 -2.23 -19.85
C SER A 90 -8.77 -1.42 -20.28
N GLN A 91 -8.93 -0.52 -21.25
CA GLN A 91 -7.82 0.26 -21.80
C GLN A 91 -7.79 1.68 -21.24
N LEU A 92 -6.63 2.07 -20.71
CA LEU A 92 -6.30 3.43 -20.32
C LEU A 92 -5.14 3.93 -21.20
N LEU A 93 -5.41 4.90 -22.07
CA LEU A 93 -4.42 5.47 -23.00
C LEU A 93 -3.65 4.42 -23.82
N GLY A 94 -4.37 3.39 -24.29
CA GLY A 94 -3.81 2.31 -25.11
C GLY A 94 -3.21 1.14 -24.33
N GLU A 95 -3.12 1.24 -23.01
CA GLU A 95 -2.59 0.20 -22.15
C GLU A 95 -3.72 -0.56 -21.42
N ASN A 96 -3.60 -1.89 -21.36
CA ASN A 96 -4.54 -2.71 -20.58
C ASN A 96 -4.21 -2.61 -19.10
N ILE A 97 -5.05 -1.89 -18.36
CA ILE A 97 -4.94 -1.74 -16.91
C ILE A 97 -6.15 -2.43 -16.27
N SER A 98 -5.89 -3.42 -15.44
CA SER A 98 -6.96 -4.18 -14.77
C SER A 98 -7.14 -3.82 -13.31
N THR A 99 -6.07 -3.38 -12.66
CA THR A 99 -6.08 -2.95 -11.26
C THR A 99 -5.55 -1.54 -11.13
N ILE A 100 -6.27 -0.71 -10.39
CA ILE A 100 -5.80 0.62 -9.99
C ILE A 100 -5.72 0.70 -8.46
N ILE A 101 -4.67 1.34 -7.96
CA ILE A 101 -4.38 1.51 -6.54
C ILE A 101 -4.35 3.01 -6.23
N TYR A 102 -5.04 3.44 -5.17
CA TYR A 102 -4.99 4.82 -4.73
C TYR A 102 -3.77 5.08 -3.86
N GLY A 103 -2.88 5.95 -4.32
CA GLY A 103 -1.63 6.28 -3.64
C GLY A 103 -1.78 7.24 -2.46
N ALA A 104 -2.81 8.10 -2.48
CA ALA A 104 -3.06 9.08 -1.41
C ALA A 104 -1.88 10.04 -1.13
N GLY A 105 -1.23 10.53 -2.18
CA GLY A 105 -0.08 11.42 -2.06
C GLY A 105 1.10 10.74 -1.37
N LYS A 106 1.78 11.42 -0.47
CA LYS A 106 2.95 10.90 0.27
C LYS A 106 2.72 9.58 1.03
N ARG A 107 1.46 9.22 1.31
CA ARG A 107 1.14 7.96 2.00
C ARG A 107 1.47 6.73 1.18
N VAL A 108 1.57 6.84 -0.14
CA VAL A 108 1.93 5.73 -1.03
C VAL A 108 3.24 5.09 -0.60
N VAL A 109 4.21 5.87 -0.13
CA VAL A 109 5.51 5.36 0.33
C VAL A 109 5.33 4.40 1.50
N SER A 110 4.51 4.76 2.51
CA SER A 110 4.26 3.87 3.65
C SER A 110 3.45 2.63 3.29
N TYR A 111 2.46 2.75 2.37
CA TYR A 111 1.70 1.61 1.90
C TYR A 111 2.57 0.59 1.19
N PHE A 112 3.52 1.05 0.38
CA PHE A 112 4.39 0.18 -0.41
C PHE A 112 5.59 -0.38 0.37
N GLN A 113 5.97 0.21 1.50
CA GLN A 113 6.90 -0.44 2.43
C GLN A 113 6.36 -1.77 2.98
N GLU A 114 5.04 -1.86 3.16
CA GLU A 114 4.35 -3.04 3.67
C GLU A 114 3.45 -3.70 2.59
N PHE A 115 3.74 -3.47 1.30
CA PHE A 115 2.91 -3.92 0.18
C PHE A 115 2.66 -5.42 0.22
N ASN A 116 3.70 -6.21 0.47
CA ASN A 116 3.59 -7.68 0.56
C ASN A 116 2.65 -8.16 1.66
N ALA A 117 2.44 -7.36 2.71
CA ALA A 117 1.56 -7.70 3.83
C ALA A 117 0.11 -7.22 3.62
N SER A 118 -0.11 -6.21 2.77
CA SER A 118 -1.41 -5.56 2.55
C SER A 118 -2.03 -5.86 1.18
N ALA A 119 -1.22 -6.28 0.20
CA ALA A 119 -1.69 -6.58 -1.16
C ALA A 119 -2.44 -7.92 -1.22
N GLU A 120 -3.40 -8.00 -2.14
CA GLU A 120 -4.04 -9.26 -2.49
C GLU A 120 -3.04 -10.20 -3.21
N PRO A 121 -3.15 -11.53 -3.03
CA PRO A 121 -2.18 -12.46 -3.61
C PRO A 121 -1.94 -12.31 -5.12
N TYR A 122 -2.96 -11.97 -5.90
CA TYR A 122 -2.82 -11.77 -7.34
C TYR A 122 -1.98 -10.54 -7.69
N MET A 123 -1.92 -9.52 -6.83
CA MET A 123 -1.11 -8.32 -7.04
C MET A 123 0.40 -8.63 -6.90
N LEU A 124 0.73 -9.68 -6.17
CA LEU A 124 2.11 -10.14 -5.92
C LEU A 124 2.57 -11.20 -6.93
N ALA A 125 1.74 -11.54 -7.91
CA ALA A 125 2.08 -12.59 -8.88
C ALA A 125 3.22 -12.16 -9.79
N ASP A 126 4.11 -13.11 -10.09
CA ASP A 126 5.21 -12.91 -11.04
C ASP A 126 4.70 -12.46 -12.41
N GLY A 127 5.45 -11.56 -13.05
CA GLY A 127 5.12 -11.00 -14.34
C GLY A 127 4.11 -9.84 -14.31
N ASN A 128 3.60 -9.45 -13.16
CA ASN A 128 2.87 -8.20 -13.01
C ASN A 128 3.80 -6.99 -13.21
N GLU A 129 3.27 -5.92 -13.78
CA GLU A 129 3.96 -4.63 -13.89
C GLU A 129 3.29 -3.60 -12.97
N LEU A 130 4.08 -2.94 -12.12
CA LEU A 130 3.64 -1.82 -11.32
C LEU A 130 3.95 -0.51 -12.05
N LEU A 131 2.91 0.27 -12.27
CA LEU A 131 2.98 1.57 -12.93
C LEU A 131 2.56 2.67 -11.94
N TYR A 132 3.11 3.86 -12.08
CA TYR A 132 2.78 5.02 -11.25
C TYR A 132 2.36 6.21 -12.11
N PHE A 133 1.33 6.92 -11.65
CA PHE A 133 0.90 8.19 -12.20
C PHE A 133 0.55 9.17 -11.08
N GLY A 134 1.24 10.28 -11.05
CA GLY A 134 1.07 11.38 -10.10
C GLY A 134 1.21 12.74 -10.77
N ASP A 135 1.27 13.79 -9.96
CA ASP A 135 1.43 15.15 -10.43
C ASP A 135 2.84 15.37 -11.01
N LEU A 136 2.93 16.15 -12.09
CA LEU A 136 4.20 16.47 -12.77
C LEU A 136 4.76 17.79 -12.22
N ASP A 137 5.04 17.79 -10.94
CA ASP A 137 5.73 18.87 -10.23
C ASP A 137 6.85 18.32 -9.34
N TYR A 138 7.58 19.20 -8.65
CA TYR A 138 8.70 18.79 -7.80
C TYR A 138 8.27 17.85 -6.67
N GLU A 139 7.07 18.04 -6.11
CA GLU A 139 6.56 17.20 -5.02
C GLU A 139 6.17 15.81 -5.55
N GLY A 140 5.41 15.73 -6.64
CA GLY A 140 4.99 14.47 -7.25
C GLY A 140 6.16 13.65 -7.78
N ILE A 141 7.17 14.30 -8.38
CA ILE A 141 8.42 13.62 -8.80
C ILE A 141 9.15 13.07 -7.58
N GLY A 142 9.29 13.84 -6.50
CA GLY A 142 9.95 13.39 -5.27
C GLY A 142 9.20 12.23 -4.58
N ILE A 143 7.87 12.19 -4.65
CA ILE A 143 7.06 11.07 -4.17
C ILE A 143 7.35 9.81 -4.99
N TYR A 144 7.38 9.93 -6.32
CA TYR A 144 7.70 8.81 -7.20
C TYR A 144 9.10 8.25 -6.94
N GLU A 145 10.13 9.11 -6.86
CA GLU A 145 11.51 8.70 -6.61
C GLU A 145 11.62 7.95 -5.27
N THR A 146 11.05 8.53 -4.20
CA THR A 146 11.07 7.90 -2.87
C THR A 146 10.34 6.55 -2.87
N LEU A 147 9.21 6.46 -3.58
CA LEU A 147 8.46 5.23 -3.74
C LEU A 147 9.25 4.17 -4.49
N ALA A 148 9.83 4.52 -5.63
CA ALA A 148 10.58 3.61 -6.49
C ALA A 148 11.84 3.09 -5.79
N GLU A 149 12.58 3.96 -5.10
CA GLU A 149 13.75 3.59 -4.29
C GLU A 149 13.37 2.67 -3.12
N GLY A 150 12.31 3.01 -2.39
CA GLY A 150 11.82 2.22 -1.25
C GLY A 150 11.28 0.83 -1.63
N PHE A 151 10.85 0.67 -2.88
CA PHE A 151 10.32 -0.59 -3.40
C PHE A 151 11.36 -1.43 -4.15
N ALA A 152 12.55 -0.92 -4.42
CA ALA A 152 13.57 -1.54 -5.29
C ALA A 152 13.97 -2.97 -4.91
N GLU A 153 13.95 -3.32 -3.63
CA GLU A 153 14.22 -4.69 -3.17
C GLU A 153 13.06 -5.67 -3.45
N GLN A 154 11.84 -5.17 -3.63
CA GLN A 154 10.63 -5.96 -3.87
C GLN A 154 10.28 -6.06 -5.36
N GLY A 155 10.72 -5.09 -6.17
CA GLY A 155 10.44 -5.02 -7.59
C GLY A 155 10.69 -3.64 -8.17
N GLU A 156 10.16 -3.40 -9.35
CA GLU A 156 10.29 -2.13 -10.08
C GLU A 156 8.92 -1.45 -10.22
N ILE A 157 8.86 -0.16 -9.93
CA ILE A 157 7.71 0.70 -10.21
C ILE A 157 8.10 1.66 -11.33
N LYS A 158 7.40 1.58 -12.47
CA LYS A 158 7.68 2.41 -13.65
C LYS A 158 6.69 3.58 -13.76
N PRO A 159 7.12 4.72 -14.31
CA PRO A 159 6.17 5.80 -14.60
C PRO A 159 5.20 5.36 -15.71
N PHE A 160 3.91 5.70 -15.56
CA PHE A 160 2.91 5.47 -16.60
C PHE A 160 3.03 6.52 -17.71
N ILE A 161 3.99 6.35 -18.60
CA ILE A 161 4.38 7.30 -19.65
C ILE A 161 3.21 7.80 -20.50
N PRO A 162 2.24 6.96 -20.95
CA PRO A 162 1.13 7.46 -21.75
C PRO A 162 0.32 8.57 -21.07
N ALA A 163 0.14 8.50 -19.75
CA ALA A 163 -0.59 9.53 -19.00
C ALA A 163 0.19 10.84 -18.89
N TYR A 164 1.50 10.76 -18.66
CA TYR A 164 2.37 11.96 -18.63
C TYR A 164 2.44 12.64 -19.99
N LEU A 165 2.53 11.88 -21.09
CA LEU A 165 2.49 12.44 -22.46
C LEU A 165 1.15 13.12 -22.74
N ALA A 166 0.03 12.52 -22.34
CA ALA A 166 -1.29 13.11 -22.48
C ALA A 166 -1.45 14.40 -21.65
N MET A 167 -0.86 14.43 -20.45
CA MET A 167 -0.84 15.63 -19.60
C MET A 167 -0.05 16.77 -20.24
N LEU A 168 1.16 16.48 -20.76
CA LEU A 168 2.01 17.47 -21.42
C LEU A 168 1.38 18.02 -22.71
N ALA A 169 0.73 17.15 -23.51
CA ALA A 169 0.00 17.60 -24.70
C ALA A 169 -1.10 18.62 -24.34
N LYS A 170 -1.91 18.34 -23.32
CA LYS A 170 -2.91 19.29 -22.84
C LYS A 170 -2.32 20.60 -22.32
N ALA A 171 -1.20 20.56 -21.59
CA ALA A 171 -0.53 21.78 -21.13
C ALA A 171 -0.02 22.66 -22.26
N GLY A 172 0.35 22.08 -23.41
CA GLY A 172 0.74 22.80 -24.63
C GLY A 172 -0.42 23.56 -25.29
N ASP A 173 -1.66 23.10 -25.11
CA ASP A 173 -2.87 23.70 -25.69
C ASP A 173 -3.33 24.97 -24.95
N TYR A 174 -2.77 25.27 -23.77
CA TYR A 174 -3.12 26.43 -22.95
C TYR A 174 -2.12 27.62 -23.06
N LYS A 175 -1.33 27.69 -24.14
CA LYS A 175 -0.44 28.82 -24.42
C LYS A 175 -1.04 29.83 -25.37
#